data_730448ab19451eb3773a43a7cc86d036
#
_entry.id   730448ab19451eb3773a43a7cc86d036
#
_cell.length_a   1.000
_cell.length_b   1.000
_cell.length_c   1.000
_cell.angle_alpha   90.00
_cell.angle_beta   90.00
_cell.angle_gamma   90.00
#
_symmetry.space_group_name_H-M   'P 1'
#
loop_
_entity.id
_entity.type
_entity.pdbx_description
1 polymer ?
#
loop_
_entity_poly.entity_id
_entity_poly.type
_entity_poly.pdbx_seq_one_letter_code
_entity_poly.pdbx_strand_id
1 'polypeptide(L)'
;MIEKPRTKTFIKNPIIGTKFTIAVSSAKGGVGKSTFASNLALALKKQGCKVGLLDADIYGPSLPKLFDIGDKPESDGQRLIPILKYDIQCMSIGFLTDEQTPMIWRGPMVTSAIKTFTQKVAWKNLDFIIVDMPPGTGDTQLTFTQEVKMDGVIIISTPQEIALQDVKRGIKMFDKLGTKIIGLIDNLSLIHI
;
A
#
# COMPACT_ATOMS: atom_id res chain seq x y z
N MET A 1 -11.10 -40.34 2.35
CA MET A 1 -10.09 -39.43 1.77
C MET A 1 -10.68 -38.03 1.80
N ILE A 2 -10.15 -37.15 2.63
CA ILE A 2 -10.58 -35.74 2.69
C ILE A 2 -9.78 -35.02 1.60
N GLU A 3 -10.46 -34.60 0.53
CA GLU A 3 -9.84 -33.78 -0.51
C GLU A 3 -9.32 -32.48 0.13
N LYS A 4 -8.01 -32.24 0.02
CA LYS A 4 -7.41 -30.94 0.37
C LYS A 4 -8.08 -29.87 -0.49
N PRO A 5 -8.58 -28.77 0.10
CA PRO A 5 -9.19 -27.69 -0.68
C PRO A 5 -8.16 -27.18 -1.69
N ARG A 6 -8.56 -27.14 -2.97
CA ARG A 6 -7.75 -26.57 -4.06
C ARG A 6 -7.46 -25.10 -3.70
N THR A 7 -6.22 -24.80 -3.39
CA THR A 7 -5.76 -23.43 -3.20
C THR A 7 -5.94 -22.70 -4.53
N LYS A 8 -6.85 -21.72 -4.59
CA LYS A 8 -6.96 -20.85 -5.76
C LYS A 8 -5.62 -20.12 -5.91
N THR A 9 -4.87 -20.43 -6.94
CA THR A 9 -3.65 -19.71 -7.28
C THR A 9 -4.06 -18.39 -7.94
N PHE A 10 -3.86 -17.27 -7.24
CA PHE A 10 -4.10 -15.94 -7.79
C PHE A 10 -2.91 -15.55 -8.68
N ILE A 11 -3.19 -15.11 -9.91
CA ILE A 11 -2.16 -14.53 -10.78
C ILE A 11 -1.96 -13.09 -10.33
N LYS A 12 -0.88 -12.85 -9.59
CA LYS A 12 -0.53 -11.52 -9.09
C LYS A 12 0.27 -10.75 -10.11
N ASN A 13 -0.12 -9.50 -10.34
CA ASN A 13 0.55 -8.61 -11.29
C ASN A 13 1.65 -7.81 -10.61
N PRO A 14 2.88 -7.77 -11.16
CA PRO A 14 3.92 -6.88 -10.66
C PRO A 14 3.56 -5.41 -10.96
N ILE A 15 4.04 -4.49 -10.14
CA ILE A 15 4.03 -3.06 -10.49
C ILE A 15 5.16 -2.81 -11.49
N ILE A 16 4.79 -2.37 -12.69
CA ILE A 16 5.75 -2.18 -13.79
C ILE A 16 6.69 -1.01 -13.47
N GLY A 17 7.99 -1.21 -13.70
CA GLY A 17 9.01 -0.17 -13.48
C GLY A 17 9.67 -0.19 -12.11
N THR A 18 9.41 -1.22 -11.28
CA THR A 18 10.06 -1.42 -9.99
C THR A 18 10.73 -2.79 -9.87
N LYS A 19 11.80 -2.88 -9.08
CA LYS A 19 12.45 -4.16 -8.75
C LYS A 19 11.76 -4.87 -7.59
N PHE A 20 11.44 -4.13 -6.53
CA PHE A 20 10.83 -4.68 -5.32
C PHE A 20 9.60 -3.88 -4.91
N THR A 21 8.54 -4.58 -4.55
CA THR A 21 7.29 -4.02 -4.02
C THR A 21 7.15 -4.39 -2.55
N ILE A 22 7.21 -3.39 -1.66
CA ILE A 22 7.06 -3.55 -0.22
C ILE A 22 5.76 -2.89 0.22
N ALA A 23 4.87 -3.69 0.78
CA ALA A 23 3.62 -3.19 1.32
C ALA A 23 3.76 -2.80 2.80
N VAL A 24 3.13 -1.71 3.19
CA VAL A 24 2.93 -1.31 4.58
C VAL A 24 1.45 -1.44 4.89
N SER A 25 1.14 -2.31 5.83
CA SER A 25 -0.23 -2.69 6.19
C SER A 25 -0.48 -2.46 7.67
N SER A 26 -1.74 -2.29 8.02
CA SER A 26 -2.17 -2.28 9.42
C SER A 26 -3.53 -2.94 9.55
N ALA A 27 -3.75 -3.60 10.67
CA ALA A 27 -5.04 -4.23 10.98
C ALA A 27 -6.09 -3.20 11.44
N LYS A 28 -5.66 -2.00 11.87
CA LYS A 28 -6.51 -0.88 12.30
C LYS A 28 -6.09 0.42 11.63
N GLY A 29 -7.01 1.37 11.51
CA GLY A 29 -6.71 2.76 11.19
C GLY A 29 -6.07 3.50 12.38
N GLY A 30 -5.36 4.59 12.08
CA GLY A 30 -4.80 5.48 13.10
C GLY A 30 -3.54 4.99 13.83
N VAL A 31 -2.92 3.88 13.41
CA VAL A 31 -1.71 3.33 14.03
C VAL A 31 -0.40 3.93 13.49
N GLY A 32 -0.47 4.92 12.60
CA GLY A 32 0.70 5.56 12.01
C GLY A 32 1.24 4.86 10.74
N LYS A 33 0.44 4.02 10.09
CA LYS A 33 0.79 3.28 8.86
C LYS A 33 1.35 4.20 7.77
N SER A 34 0.62 5.24 7.39
CA SER A 34 1.00 6.15 6.31
C SER A 34 2.22 6.99 6.66
N THR A 35 2.34 7.41 7.93
CA THR A 35 3.54 8.08 8.44
C THR A 35 4.75 7.17 8.34
N PHE A 36 4.62 5.90 8.72
CA PHE A 36 5.70 4.93 8.59
C PHE A 36 6.08 4.69 7.13
N ALA A 37 5.10 4.46 6.24
CA ALA A 37 5.32 4.24 4.82
C ALA A 37 6.10 5.42 4.18
N SER A 38 5.70 6.64 4.49
CA SER A 38 6.35 7.87 4.04
C SER A 38 7.79 7.98 4.53
N ASN A 39 8.02 7.76 5.82
CA ASN A 39 9.36 7.81 6.41
C ASN A 39 10.26 6.68 5.90
N LEU A 40 9.73 5.48 5.67
CA LEU A 40 10.47 4.37 5.06
C LEU A 40 10.94 4.75 3.65
N ALA A 41 10.05 5.34 2.84
CA ALA A 41 10.40 5.80 1.50
C ALA A 41 11.52 6.86 1.53
N LEU A 42 11.41 7.85 2.42
CA LEU A 42 12.44 8.88 2.62
C LEU A 42 13.77 8.29 3.12
N ALA A 43 13.72 7.32 4.05
CA ALA A 43 14.92 6.66 4.56
C ALA A 43 15.65 5.86 3.47
N LEU A 44 14.92 5.10 2.64
CA LEU A 44 15.49 4.38 1.50
C LEU A 44 16.08 5.35 0.47
N LYS A 45 15.39 6.47 0.20
CA LYS A 45 15.92 7.52 -0.68
C LYS A 45 17.23 8.09 -0.14
N LYS A 46 17.31 8.36 1.18
CA LYS A 46 18.54 8.84 1.84
C LYS A 46 19.70 7.85 1.71
N GLN A 47 19.40 6.55 1.58
CA GLN A 47 20.40 5.49 1.33
C GLN A 47 20.78 5.37 -0.16
N GLY A 48 20.31 6.27 -1.03
CA GLY A 48 20.65 6.30 -2.45
C GLY A 48 19.75 5.44 -3.35
N CYS A 49 18.70 4.80 -2.80
CA CYS A 49 17.76 4.01 -3.60
C CYS A 49 16.84 4.92 -4.43
N LYS A 50 16.41 4.41 -5.59
CA LYS A 50 15.33 5.00 -6.38
C LYS A 50 14.01 4.48 -5.86
N VAL A 51 13.19 5.38 -5.30
CA VAL A 51 12.00 4.99 -4.53
C VAL A 51 10.72 5.57 -5.13
N GLY A 52 9.68 4.74 -5.17
CA GLY A 52 8.30 5.15 -5.39
C GLY A 52 7.49 5.02 -4.10
N LEU A 53 6.50 5.87 -3.94
CA LEU A 53 5.51 5.79 -2.85
C LEU A 53 4.12 5.81 -3.46
N LEU A 54 3.38 4.72 -3.25
CA LEU A 54 2.01 4.55 -3.69
C LEU A 54 1.09 4.53 -2.48
N ASP A 55 0.22 5.53 -2.38
CA ASP A 55 -0.87 5.56 -1.42
C ASP A 55 -2.13 4.94 -2.06
N ALA A 56 -2.44 3.74 -1.61
CA ALA A 56 -3.57 2.94 -2.06
C ALA A 56 -4.74 2.94 -1.06
N ASP A 57 -4.69 3.79 -0.03
CA ASP A 57 -5.78 3.91 0.96
C ASP A 57 -6.94 4.70 0.37
N ILE A 58 -7.90 3.98 -0.20
CA ILE A 58 -9.07 4.57 -0.87
C ILE A 58 -10.05 5.28 0.07
N TYR A 59 -9.98 5.00 1.36
CA TYR A 59 -10.89 5.60 2.35
C TYR A 59 -10.31 6.82 3.04
N GLY A 60 -8.99 6.94 3.06
CA GLY A 60 -8.32 8.04 3.73
C GLY A 60 -6.94 8.32 3.13
N PRO A 61 -6.89 8.73 1.85
CA PRO A 61 -5.62 9.02 1.20
C PRO A 61 -4.90 10.14 1.97
N SER A 62 -3.68 9.87 2.37
CA SER A 62 -2.92 10.75 3.25
C SER A 62 -1.68 11.35 2.60
N LEU A 63 -1.17 10.72 1.52
CA LEU A 63 0.05 11.16 0.85
C LEU A 63 -0.01 12.62 0.35
N PRO A 64 -1.12 13.10 -0.25
CA PRO A 64 -1.19 14.51 -0.67
C PRO A 64 -0.92 15.48 0.47
N LYS A 65 -1.49 15.22 1.64
CA LYS A 65 -1.30 16.05 2.84
C LYS A 65 0.07 15.88 3.48
N LEU A 66 0.57 14.64 3.59
CA LEU A 66 1.87 14.35 4.22
C LEU A 66 3.05 14.93 3.43
N PHE A 67 2.94 14.99 2.11
CA PHE A 67 4.00 15.48 1.22
C PHE A 67 3.74 16.89 0.69
N ASP A 68 2.65 17.53 1.13
CA ASP A 68 2.24 18.85 0.63
C ASP A 68 2.22 18.88 -0.91
N ILE A 69 1.43 18.00 -1.49
CA ILE A 69 1.22 17.87 -2.94
C ILE A 69 -0.21 18.31 -3.26
N GLY A 70 -0.35 19.48 -3.89
CA GLY A 70 -1.62 20.02 -4.35
C GLY A 70 -1.93 19.71 -5.82
N ASP A 71 -0.92 19.31 -6.58
CA ASP A 71 -1.04 19.07 -8.01
C ASP A 71 -1.68 17.72 -8.32
N LYS A 72 -2.35 17.62 -9.46
CA LYS A 72 -2.81 16.34 -10.03
C LYS A 72 -1.74 15.76 -10.95
N PRO A 73 -1.61 14.41 -11.03
CA PRO A 73 -0.66 13.80 -11.94
C PRO A 73 -1.02 14.08 -13.40
N GLU A 74 -0.02 14.40 -14.21
CA GLU A 74 -0.16 14.54 -15.65
C GLU A 74 -0.34 13.17 -16.31
N SER A 75 -0.78 13.18 -17.57
CA SER A 75 -0.89 11.97 -18.40
C SER A 75 -0.11 12.16 -19.71
N ASP A 76 0.61 11.12 -20.14
CA ASP A 76 1.23 11.08 -21.46
C ASP A 76 0.24 10.61 -22.56
N GLY A 77 -1.06 10.54 -22.26
CA GLY A 77 -2.12 10.03 -23.12
C GLY A 77 -2.40 8.53 -22.94
N GLN A 78 -1.47 7.78 -22.35
CA GLN A 78 -1.62 6.34 -22.06
C GLN A 78 -1.42 6.02 -20.58
N ARG A 79 -0.53 6.73 -19.90
CA ARG A 79 -0.13 6.48 -18.53
C ARG A 79 -0.14 7.75 -17.71
N LEU A 80 -0.38 7.61 -16.41
CA LEU A 80 -0.24 8.67 -15.42
C LEU A 80 1.25 8.84 -15.08
N ILE A 81 1.72 10.07 -15.06
CA ILE A 81 3.09 10.41 -14.67
C ILE A 81 3.10 10.61 -13.16
N PRO A 82 3.88 9.82 -12.38
CA PRO A 82 3.97 10.03 -10.95
C PRO A 82 4.56 11.39 -10.63
N ILE A 83 4.03 12.05 -9.60
CA ILE A 83 4.52 13.34 -9.13
C ILE A 83 5.86 13.13 -8.42
N LEU A 84 6.85 13.94 -8.77
CA LEU A 84 8.15 13.88 -8.11
C LEU A 84 8.18 14.86 -6.93
N LYS A 85 8.28 14.33 -5.71
CA LYS A 85 8.44 15.12 -4.48
C LYS A 85 9.53 14.52 -3.61
N TYR A 86 10.44 15.33 -3.10
CA TYR A 86 11.63 14.87 -2.34
C TYR A 86 12.45 13.78 -3.08
N ASP A 87 12.53 13.86 -4.40
CA ASP A 87 13.12 12.85 -5.28
C ASP A 87 12.50 11.44 -5.14
N ILE A 88 11.26 11.34 -4.68
CA ILE A 88 10.44 10.14 -4.64
C ILE A 88 9.33 10.29 -5.67
N GLN A 89 9.10 9.23 -6.47
CA GLN A 89 7.97 9.18 -7.38
C GLN A 89 6.71 8.85 -6.59
N CYS A 90 5.76 9.77 -6.54
CA CYS A 90 4.56 9.71 -5.72
C CYS A 90 3.29 9.48 -6.56
N MET A 91 2.43 8.57 -6.12
CA MET A 91 1.08 8.40 -6.66
C MET A 91 0.13 8.10 -5.51
N SER A 92 -1.05 8.69 -5.55
CA SER A 92 -2.11 8.46 -4.56
C SER A 92 -3.45 8.31 -5.25
N ILE A 93 -4.31 7.48 -4.68
CA ILE A 93 -5.72 7.44 -5.07
C ILE A 93 -6.39 8.81 -4.84
N GLY A 94 -5.92 9.57 -3.86
CA GLY A 94 -6.39 10.93 -3.58
C GLY A 94 -6.17 11.91 -4.73
N PHE A 95 -5.20 11.68 -5.62
CA PHE A 95 -5.03 12.50 -6.81
C PHE A 95 -6.06 12.23 -7.90
N LEU A 96 -6.71 11.06 -7.85
CA LEU A 96 -7.68 10.59 -8.86
C LEU A 96 -9.12 10.82 -8.43
N THR A 97 -9.33 11.26 -7.21
CA THR A 97 -10.66 11.53 -6.63
C THR A 97 -10.82 13.02 -6.38
N ASP A 98 -12.02 13.54 -6.59
CA ASP A 98 -12.33 14.90 -6.17
C ASP A 98 -12.76 14.89 -4.69
N GLU A 99 -12.09 15.69 -3.86
CA GLU A 99 -12.40 15.79 -2.41
C GLU A 99 -13.85 16.20 -2.12
N GLN A 100 -14.50 16.86 -3.08
CA GLN A 100 -15.86 17.39 -2.92
C GLN A 100 -16.95 16.37 -3.28
N THR A 101 -16.61 15.27 -3.94
CA THR A 101 -17.60 14.27 -4.35
C THR A 101 -17.39 12.97 -3.57
N PRO A 102 -18.27 12.64 -2.60
CA PRO A 102 -18.19 11.36 -1.91
C PRO A 102 -18.28 10.20 -2.90
N MET A 103 -17.19 9.49 -3.13
CA MET A 103 -17.16 8.35 -4.03
C MET A 103 -17.43 7.07 -3.24
N ILE A 104 -18.49 6.35 -3.62
CA ILE A 104 -18.77 5.04 -3.05
C ILE A 104 -17.91 4.00 -3.76
N TRP A 105 -16.86 3.54 -3.11
CA TRP A 105 -15.98 2.52 -3.64
C TRP A 105 -16.65 1.14 -3.62
N ARG A 106 -16.88 0.58 -4.80
CA ARG A 106 -17.38 -0.79 -4.99
C ARG A 106 -16.24 -1.68 -5.50
N GLY A 107 -16.33 -3.00 -5.28
CA GLY A 107 -15.29 -3.96 -5.67
C GLY A 107 -14.71 -3.78 -7.07
N PRO A 108 -15.53 -3.63 -8.14
CA PRO A 108 -15.01 -3.38 -9.49
C PRO A 108 -14.19 -2.09 -9.62
N MET A 109 -14.55 -1.03 -8.89
CA MET A 109 -13.80 0.24 -8.90
C MET A 109 -12.45 0.09 -8.19
N VAL A 110 -12.42 -0.61 -7.07
CA VAL A 110 -11.18 -0.96 -6.37
C VAL A 110 -10.23 -1.72 -7.29
N THR A 111 -10.73 -2.76 -7.95
CA THR A 111 -9.93 -3.55 -8.90
C THR A 111 -9.42 -2.69 -10.06
N SER A 112 -10.25 -1.79 -10.57
CA SER A 112 -9.85 -0.86 -11.65
C SER A 112 -8.75 0.09 -11.19
N ALA A 113 -8.84 0.66 -9.99
CA ALA A 113 -7.81 1.52 -9.41
C ALA A 113 -6.49 0.76 -9.22
N ILE A 114 -6.53 -0.46 -8.70
CA ILE A 114 -5.35 -1.32 -8.55
C ILE A 114 -4.68 -1.56 -9.90
N LYS A 115 -5.45 -1.89 -10.94
CA LYS A 115 -4.93 -2.07 -12.31
C LYS A 115 -4.30 -0.78 -12.84
N THR A 116 -4.89 0.36 -12.56
CA THR A 116 -4.32 1.66 -12.94
C THR A 116 -2.95 1.85 -12.28
N PHE A 117 -2.83 1.64 -10.99
CA PHE A 117 -1.56 1.82 -10.26
C PHE A 117 -0.47 0.83 -10.67
N THR A 118 -0.84 -0.40 -11.00
CA THR A 118 0.11 -1.44 -11.38
C THR A 118 0.56 -1.36 -12.83
N GLN A 119 -0.32 -0.92 -13.75
CA GLN A 119 -0.11 -1.03 -15.20
C GLN A 119 -0.11 0.31 -15.93
N LYS A 120 -0.80 1.34 -15.39
CA LYS A 120 -0.99 2.63 -16.07
C LYS A 120 -0.27 3.80 -15.40
N VAL A 121 0.58 3.56 -14.43
CA VAL A 121 1.49 4.58 -13.90
C VAL A 121 2.88 4.38 -14.51
N ALA A 122 3.47 5.46 -14.99
CA ALA A 122 4.78 5.46 -15.63
C ALA A 122 5.92 5.49 -14.59
N TRP A 123 5.95 4.50 -13.68
CA TRP A 123 7.07 4.35 -12.75
C TRP A 123 8.38 4.13 -13.51
N LYS A 124 9.44 4.81 -13.10
CA LYS A 124 10.72 4.77 -13.84
C LYS A 124 11.85 4.24 -12.96
N ASN A 125 12.32 3.04 -13.31
CA ASN A 125 13.57 2.46 -12.79
C ASN A 125 13.68 2.49 -11.25
N LEU A 126 12.61 2.12 -10.56
CA LEU A 126 12.59 2.08 -9.10
C LEU A 126 13.32 0.84 -8.58
N ASP A 127 14.12 1.03 -7.53
CA ASP A 127 14.65 -0.07 -6.74
C ASP A 127 13.54 -0.60 -5.82
N PHE A 128 12.79 0.30 -5.18
CA PHE A 128 11.67 -0.04 -4.31
C PHE A 128 10.45 0.80 -4.63
N ILE A 129 9.28 0.18 -4.55
CA ILE A 129 8.03 0.90 -4.37
C ILE A 129 7.43 0.53 -3.02
N ILE A 130 7.17 1.54 -2.21
CA ILE A 130 6.48 1.40 -0.93
C ILE A 130 5.00 1.63 -1.17
N VAL A 131 4.18 0.66 -0.79
CA VAL A 131 2.73 0.71 -0.96
C VAL A 131 2.09 0.91 0.40
N ASP A 132 1.49 2.06 0.62
CA ASP A 132 0.65 2.34 1.78
C ASP A 132 -0.73 1.74 1.53
N MET A 133 -1.02 0.62 2.18
CA MET A 133 -2.23 -0.18 1.94
C MET A 133 -3.44 0.37 2.68
N PRO A 134 -4.67 0.07 2.22
CA PRO A 134 -5.87 0.31 3.01
C PRO A 134 -5.77 -0.35 4.39
N PRO A 135 -6.27 0.27 5.46
CA PRO A 135 -6.27 -0.32 6.80
C PRO A 135 -7.27 -1.49 6.92
N GLY A 136 -7.04 -2.34 7.90
CA GLY A 136 -7.94 -3.45 8.21
C GLY A 136 -7.57 -4.75 7.49
N THR A 137 -8.49 -5.72 7.55
CA THR A 137 -8.38 -7.02 6.88
C THR A 137 -9.60 -7.28 5.97
N GLY A 138 -10.23 -6.19 5.52
CA GLY A 138 -11.43 -6.22 4.70
C GLY A 138 -11.18 -6.45 3.22
N ASP A 139 -12.26 -6.40 2.45
CA ASP A 139 -12.27 -6.77 1.02
C ASP A 139 -11.28 -5.98 0.17
N THR A 140 -11.08 -4.70 0.48
CA THR A 140 -10.16 -3.84 -0.28
C THR A 140 -8.72 -4.29 -0.14
N GLN A 141 -8.28 -4.54 1.11
CA GLN A 141 -6.93 -5.04 1.38
C GLN A 141 -6.74 -6.44 0.80
N LEU A 142 -7.75 -7.30 0.93
CA LEU A 142 -7.75 -8.64 0.36
C LEU A 142 -7.60 -8.58 -1.17
N THR A 143 -8.41 -7.76 -1.84
CA THR A 143 -8.36 -7.58 -3.30
C THR A 143 -6.98 -7.08 -3.73
N PHE A 144 -6.42 -6.08 -3.03
CA PHE A 144 -5.08 -5.58 -3.34
C PHE A 144 -4.02 -6.69 -3.23
N THR A 145 -4.06 -7.47 -2.15
CA THR A 145 -3.10 -8.56 -1.90
C THR A 145 -3.24 -9.71 -2.91
N GLN A 146 -4.43 -9.93 -3.47
CA GLN A 146 -4.70 -10.92 -4.50
C GLN A 146 -4.23 -10.48 -5.89
N GLU A 147 -4.33 -9.21 -6.20
CA GLU A 147 -4.05 -8.65 -7.53
C GLU A 147 -2.58 -8.23 -7.71
N VAL A 148 -1.92 -7.79 -6.63
CA VAL A 148 -0.57 -7.21 -6.69
C VAL A 148 0.48 -8.19 -6.17
N LYS A 149 1.55 -8.39 -6.96
CA LYS A 149 2.74 -9.11 -6.50
C LYS A 149 3.52 -8.23 -5.53
N MET A 150 3.62 -8.65 -4.30
CA MET A 150 4.43 -8.01 -3.26
C MET A 150 5.58 -8.91 -2.86
N ASP A 151 6.78 -8.36 -2.75
CA ASP A 151 7.98 -9.08 -2.33
C ASP A 151 8.07 -9.19 -0.81
N GLY A 152 7.38 -8.29 -0.11
CA GLY A 152 7.24 -8.33 1.35
C GLY A 152 6.16 -7.40 1.88
N VAL A 153 5.71 -7.68 3.09
CA VAL A 153 4.79 -6.81 3.83
C VAL A 153 5.35 -6.51 5.23
N ILE A 154 5.25 -5.24 5.63
CA ILE A 154 5.51 -4.75 6.98
C ILE A 154 4.16 -4.45 7.61
N ILE A 155 3.91 -5.00 8.79
CA ILE A 155 2.65 -4.80 9.52
C ILE A 155 2.90 -3.80 10.64
N ILE A 156 2.11 -2.73 10.68
CA ILE A 156 2.15 -1.73 11.76
C ILE A 156 1.02 -2.02 12.74
N SER A 157 1.34 -2.05 14.01
CA SER A 157 0.39 -2.25 15.10
C SER A 157 0.67 -1.32 16.27
N THR A 158 -0.19 -1.39 17.25
CA THR A 158 -0.03 -0.80 18.58
C THR A 158 -0.07 -1.92 19.62
N PRO A 159 0.46 -1.73 20.85
CA PRO A 159 0.63 -2.80 21.83
C PRO A 159 -0.67 -3.28 22.50
N GLN A 160 -1.82 -2.66 22.22
CA GLN A 160 -3.09 -3.04 22.83
C GLN A 160 -3.51 -4.46 22.40
N GLU A 161 -4.01 -5.27 23.32
CA GLU A 161 -4.43 -6.67 23.07
C GLU A 161 -5.41 -6.81 21.90
N ILE A 162 -6.35 -5.88 21.77
CA ILE A 162 -7.31 -5.87 20.66
C ILE A 162 -6.59 -5.70 19.32
N ALA A 163 -5.57 -4.83 19.26
CA ALA A 163 -4.77 -4.63 18.06
C ALA A 163 -3.99 -5.90 17.68
N LEU A 164 -3.44 -6.62 18.67
CA LEU A 164 -2.72 -7.86 18.46
C LEU A 164 -3.60 -9.00 17.90
N GLN A 165 -4.88 -9.05 18.28
CA GLN A 165 -5.82 -10.00 17.69
C GLN A 165 -6.04 -9.72 16.18
N ASP A 166 -6.17 -8.46 15.83
CA ASP A 166 -6.34 -8.06 14.44
C ASP A 166 -5.05 -8.29 13.62
N VAL A 167 -3.88 -8.06 14.23
CA VAL A 167 -2.57 -8.42 13.62
C VAL A 167 -2.52 -9.91 13.29
N LYS A 168 -2.93 -10.79 14.21
CA LYS A 168 -2.97 -12.24 13.97
C LYS A 168 -3.88 -12.60 12.78
N ARG A 169 -4.98 -11.88 12.57
CA ARG A 169 -5.85 -12.06 11.39
C ARG A 169 -5.14 -11.60 10.11
N GLY A 170 -4.46 -10.44 10.16
CA GLY A 170 -3.67 -9.92 9.03
C GLY A 170 -2.55 -10.89 8.63
N ILE A 171 -1.79 -11.41 9.60
CA ILE A 171 -0.74 -12.42 9.38
C ILE A 171 -1.31 -13.63 8.64
N LYS A 172 -2.41 -14.21 9.16
CA LYS A 172 -3.06 -15.37 8.53
C LYS A 172 -3.54 -15.08 7.11
N MET A 173 -3.98 -13.86 6.83
CA MET A 173 -4.39 -13.44 5.49
C MET A 173 -3.19 -13.43 4.53
N PHE A 174 -2.09 -12.78 4.90
CA PHE A 174 -0.89 -12.70 4.07
C PHE A 174 -0.27 -14.09 3.84
N ASP A 175 -0.22 -14.95 4.86
CA ASP A 175 0.25 -16.33 4.75
C ASP A 175 -0.59 -17.14 3.76
N LYS A 176 -1.93 -17.07 3.85
CA LYS A 176 -2.84 -17.74 2.93
C LYS A 176 -2.67 -17.28 1.48
N LEU A 177 -2.27 -16.04 1.28
CA LEU A 177 -2.05 -15.43 -0.04
C LEU A 177 -0.59 -15.54 -0.51
N GLY A 178 0.26 -16.23 0.26
CA GLY A 178 1.66 -16.46 -0.08
C GLY A 178 2.49 -15.17 -0.13
N THR A 179 2.13 -14.14 0.66
CA THR A 179 2.89 -12.90 0.75
C THR A 179 3.77 -12.93 2.00
N LYS A 180 5.08 -12.76 1.82
CA LYS A 180 6.06 -12.83 2.90
C LYS A 180 5.92 -11.64 3.85
N ILE A 181 5.80 -11.90 5.16
CA ILE A 181 5.89 -10.87 6.19
C ILE A 181 7.38 -10.65 6.50
N ILE A 182 7.87 -9.43 6.32
CA ILE A 182 9.27 -9.06 6.52
C ILE A 182 9.51 -8.26 7.80
N GLY A 183 8.44 -7.76 8.42
CA GLY A 183 8.55 -7.04 9.70
C GLY A 183 7.20 -6.78 10.35
N LEU A 184 7.26 -6.62 11.66
CA LEU A 184 6.20 -6.12 12.51
C LEU A 184 6.73 -4.92 13.28
N ILE A 185 6.02 -3.80 13.22
CA ILE A 185 6.37 -2.57 13.92
C ILE A 185 5.34 -2.32 15.01
N ASP A 186 5.80 -2.23 16.23
CA ASP A 186 5.02 -1.75 17.36
C ASP A 186 5.18 -0.23 17.47
N ASN A 187 4.11 0.50 17.19
CA ASN A 187 4.07 1.96 17.19
C ASN A 187 3.10 2.46 18.25
N LEU A 188 3.28 3.71 18.68
CA LEU A 188 2.46 4.34 19.72
C LEU A 188 2.42 3.50 21.02
N SER A 189 3.53 2.83 21.33
CA SER A 189 3.71 2.14 22.60
C SER A 189 3.76 3.16 23.75
N LEU A 190 3.32 2.75 24.94
CA LEU A 190 3.38 3.57 26.12
C LEU A 190 4.85 3.89 26.44
N ILE A 191 5.24 5.13 26.20
CA ILE A 191 6.49 5.65 26.74
C ILE A 191 6.18 6.02 28.20
N HIS A 192 6.73 5.28 29.13
CA HIS A 192 6.79 5.72 30.51
C HIS A 192 7.76 6.91 30.55
N ILE A 193 7.19 8.10 30.67
CA ILE A 193 7.93 9.32 30.98
C ILE A 193 8.16 9.35 32.48
#